data_03ac8019d0eeaead3c82c6931e98f0c4
#
_entry.id   03ac8019d0eeaead3c82c6931e98f0c4
#
_cell.length_a   1.000
_cell.length_b   1.000
_cell.length_c   1.000
_cell.angle_alpha   90.00
_cell.angle_beta   90.00
_cell.angle_gamma   90.00
#
_symmetry.space_group_name_H-M   'P 1'
#
loop_
_entity.id
_entity.type
_entity.pdbx_description
1 polymer ?
#
loop_
_entity_poly.entity_id
_entity_poly.type
_entity_poly.pdbx_seq_one_letter_code
_entity_poly.pdbx_strand_id
1 'polypeptide(L)'
;MAQVACGIDIGGSGVKGALVDLETGEYIGDQVRIPTPNPATPDAVAAVCREVINQLNVKVGVPIGVTFPAPVFGGVIPYMANLDQSWVNVNVDELMERYLGRAVV
;
A
#
# COMPACT_ATOMS: atom_id res chain seq x y z
N MET A 1 22.07 -13.32 -3.63
CA MET A 1 20.59 -13.36 -3.71
C MET A 1 20.05 -11.95 -3.88
N ALA A 2 19.15 -11.76 -4.82
CA ALA A 2 18.53 -10.48 -5.01
C ALA A 2 17.67 -10.13 -3.79
N GLN A 3 17.79 -8.90 -3.30
CA GLN A 3 16.90 -8.37 -2.29
C GLN A 3 15.72 -7.74 -2.99
N VAL A 4 14.52 -8.14 -2.56
CA VAL A 4 13.27 -7.73 -3.18
C VAL A 4 12.41 -7.02 -2.15
N ALA A 5 11.75 -5.96 -2.56
CA ALA A 5 10.73 -5.27 -1.78
C ALA A 5 9.48 -5.08 -2.64
N CYS A 6 8.34 -4.94 -1.98
CA CYS A 6 7.09 -4.56 -2.62
C CYS A 6 6.78 -3.11 -2.28
N GLY A 7 6.47 -2.31 -3.30
CA GLY A 7 6.01 -0.94 -3.12
C GLY A 7 4.54 -0.82 -3.51
N ILE A 8 3.75 -0.18 -2.66
CA ILE A 8 2.35 0.13 -2.95
C ILE A 8 2.17 1.64 -2.85
N ASP A 9 1.63 2.24 -3.91
CA ASP A 9 1.34 3.66 -3.97
C ASP A 9 -0.17 3.86 -4.03
N ILE A 10 -0.73 4.45 -2.99
CA ILE A 10 -2.17 4.74 -2.90
C ILE A 10 -2.41 6.14 -3.43
N GLY A 11 -3.14 6.23 -4.53
CA GLY A 11 -3.54 7.50 -5.12
C GLY A 11 -5.05 7.65 -5.15
N GLY A 12 -5.51 8.86 -5.47
CA GLY A 12 -6.95 9.17 -5.55
C GLY A 12 -7.66 8.44 -6.69
N SER A 13 -6.96 8.07 -7.76
CA SER A 13 -7.55 7.41 -8.94
C SER A 13 -7.11 5.97 -9.09
N GLY A 14 -6.03 5.55 -8.48
CA GLY A 14 -5.55 4.17 -8.58
C GLY A 14 -4.60 3.82 -7.47
N VAL A 15 -4.58 2.52 -7.14
CA VAL A 15 -3.62 1.91 -6.24
C VAL A 15 -2.68 1.09 -7.10
N LYS A 16 -1.39 1.37 -7.00
CA LYS A 16 -0.36 0.71 -7.82
C LYS A 16 0.57 -0.07 -6.93
N GLY A 17 1.02 -1.21 -7.41
CA GLY A 17 2.00 -2.01 -6.72
C GLY A 17 3.01 -2.63 -7.66
N ALA A 18 4.21 -2.85 -7.16
CA ALA A 18 5.27 -3.48 -7.93
C ALA A 18 6.27 -4.13 -7.00
N LEU A 19 6.92 -5.18 -7.51
CA LEU A 19 8.12 -5.74 -6.89
C LEU A 19 9.34 -4.99 -7.44
N VAL A 20 10.29 -4.70 -6.57
CA VAL A 20 11.49 -3.95 -6.92
C VAL A 20 12.71 -4.73 -6.48
N ASP A 21 13.70 -4.82 -7.38
CA ASP A 21 15.02 -5.31 -7.04
C ASP A 21 15.78 -4.19 -6.33
N LEU A 22 16.11 -4.40 -5.07
CA LEU A 22 16.78 -3.36 -4.26
C LEU A 22 18.23 -3.15 -4.66
N GLU A 23 18.85 -4.07 -5.37
CA GLU A 23 20.23 -3.91 -5.85
C GLU A 23 20.30 -3.02 -7.07
N THR A 24 19.34 -3.14 -7.99
CA THR A 24 19.35 -2.40 -9.26
C THR A 24 18.36 -1.24 -9.28
N GLY A 25 17.35 -1.25 -8.41
CA GLY A 25 16.25 -0.28 -8.44
C GLY A 25 15.23 -0.54 -9.52
N GLU A 26 15.35 -1.64 -10.25
CA GLU A 26 14.45 -1.96 -11.35
C GLU A 26 13.23 -2.76 -10.89
N TYR A 27 12.13 -2.62 -11.61
CA TYR A 27 10.93 -3.43 -11.37
C TYR A 27 11.17 -4.88 -11.76
N ILE A 28 10.60 -5.78 -10.99
CA ILE A 28 10.58 -7.21 -11.27
C ILE A 28 9.18 -7.56 -11.76
N GLY A 29 9.06 -7.90 -13.04
CA GLY A 29 7.77 -8.23 -13.65
C GLY A 29 6.90 -7.01 -13.87
N ASP A 30 5.61 -7.23 -14.10
CA ASP A 30 4.65 -6.19 -14.39
C ASP A 30 4.15 -5.50 -13.14
N GLN A 31 3.83 -4.22 -13.26
CA GLN A 31 3.14 -3.48 -12.21
C GLN A 31 1.66 -3.88 -12.20
N VAL A 32 1.07 -3.86 -11.01
CA VAL A 32 -0.37 -4.05 -10.82
C VAL A 32 -0.99 -2.70 -10.53
N ARG A 33 -2.10 -2.39 -11.19
CA ARG A 33 -2.88 -1.19 -10.90
C ARG A 33 -4.35 -1.57 -10.76
N ILE A 34 -4.94 -1.17 -9.64
CA ILE A 34 -6.37 -1.37 -9.38
C ILE A 34 -6.98 0.01 -9.16
N PRO A 35 -8.11 0.34 -9.81
CA PRO A 35 -8.78 1.62 -9.56
C PRO A 35 -9.09 1.80 -8.09
N THR A 36 -8.88 3.02 -7.57
CA THR A 36 -9.22 3.35 -6.19
C THR A 36 -10.74 3.21 -6.01
N PRO A 37 -11.18 2.50 -4.97
CA PRO A 37 -12.63 2.32 -4.75
C PRO A 37 -13.30 3.65 -4.42
N ASN A 38 -14.59 3.72 -4.68
CA ASN A 38 -15.42 4.88 -4.37
C ASN A 38 -16.67 4.41 -3.61
N PRO A 39 -16.81 4.79 -2.33
CA PRO A 39 -15.93 5.68 -1.55
C PRO A 39 -14.60 5.03 -1.18
N ALA A 40 -13.55 5.85 -1.12
CA ALA A 40 -12.19 5.40 -0.84
C ALA A 40 -11.94 5.36 0.67
N THR A 41 -12.69 4.54 1.38
CA THR A 41 -12.57 4.38 2.83
C THR A 41 -11.33 3.57 3.19
N PRO A 42 -10.84 3.68 4.45
CA PRO A 42 -9.68 2.89 4.88
C PRO A 42 -9.82 1.39 4.62
N ASP A 43 -10.96 0.82 4.97
CA ASP A 43 -11.16 -0.62 4.78
C ASP A 43 -11.23 -1.00 3.30
N ALA A 44 -11.90 -0.20 2.47
CA ALA A 44 -12.00 -0.48 1.04
C ALA A 44 -10.63 -0.41 0.35
N VAL A 45 -9.83 0.61 0.68
CA VAL A 45 -8.50 0.78 0.10
C VAL A 45 -7.54 -0.30 0.61
N ALA A 46 -7.59 -0.63 1.89
CA ALA A 46 -6.76 -1.69 2.45
C ALA A 46 -7.07 -3.06 1.81
N ALA A 47 -8.33 -3.33 1.52
CA ALA A 47 -8.72 -4.54 0.79
C ALA A 47 -8.14 -4.56 -0.63
N VAL A 48 -8.09 -3.42 -1.30
CA VAL A 48 -7.43 -3.29 -2.61
C VAL A 48 -5.93 -3.53 -2.49
N CYS A 49 -5.28 -3.03 -1.45
CA CYS A 49 -3.85 -3.29 -1.21
C CYS A 49 -3.59 -4.80 -1.03
N ARG A 50 -4.48 -5.49 -0.32
CA ARG A 50 -4.39 -6.95 -0.19
C ARG A 50 -4.47 -7.64 -1.54
N GLU A 51 -5.37 -7.20 -2.41
CA GLU A 51 -5.51 -7.74 -3.77
C GLU A 51 -4.24 -7.47 -4.60
N VAL A 52 -3.64 -6.30 -4.45
CA VAL A 52 -2.38 -5.96 -5.12
C VAL A 52 -1.28 -6.94 -4.75
N ILE A 53 -1.09 -7.21 -3.45
CA ILE A 53 -0.05 -8.16 -3.03
C ILE A 53 -0.35 -9.59 -3.45
N ASN A 54 -1.63 -9.96 -3.56
CA ASN A 54 -2.03 -11.26 -4.07
C ASN A 54 -1.68 -11.40 -5.55
N GLN A 55 -1.98 -10.40 -6.36
CA GLN A 55 -1.66 -10.41 -7.80
C GLN A 55 -0.16 -10.39 -8.04
N LEU A 56 0.61 -9.69 -7.21
CA LEU A 56 2.07 -9.67 -7.31
C LEU A 56 2.71 -10.93 -6.74
N ASN A 57 1.93 -11.76 -6.06
CA ASN A 57 2.44 -12.97 -5.41
C ASN A 57 3.60 -12.67 -4.46
N VAL A 58 3.41 -11.67 -3.58
CA VAL A 58 4.44 -11.22 -2.65
C VAL A 58 4.70 -12.31 -1.61
N LYS A 59 5.93 -12.79 -1.54
CA LYS A 59 6.32 -13.88 -0.64
C LYS A 59 6.44 -13.39 0.80
N VAL A 60 6.28 -14.31 1.74
CA VAL A 60 6.54 -14.05 3.16
C VAL A 60 8.00 -13.61 3.33
N GLY A 61 8.22 -12.59 4.13
CA GLY A 61 9.56 -12.05 4.35
C GLY A 61 9.96 -10.91 3.41
N VAL A 62 9.22 -10.69 2.32
CA VAL A 62 9.44 -9.53 1.45
C VAL A 62 8.86 -8.30 2.13
N PRO A 63 9.67 -7.24 2.38
CA PRO A 63 9.14 -6.03 3.00
C PRO A 63 8.18 -5.30 2.06
N ILE A 64 7.15 -4.68 2.65
CA ILE A 64 6.14 -3.91 1.92
C ILE A 64 6.18 -2.47 2.39
N GLY A 65 6.46 -1.56 1.47
CA GLY A 65 6.34 -0.12 1.71
C GLY A 65 5.06 0.41 1.09
N VAL A 66 4.38 1.30 1.81
CA VAL A 66 3.12 1.89 1.35
C VAL A 66 3.22 3.41 1.43
N THR A 67 2.85 4.10 0.35
CA THR A 67 2.74 5.56 0.35
C THR A 67 1.28 5.99 0.29
N PHE A 68 0.98 7.07 1.01
CA PHE A 68 -0.36 7.63 1.12
C PHE A 68 -0.39 9.04 0.55
N PRO A 69 -1.52 9.48 -0.04
CA PRO A 69 -1.66 10.85 -0.56
C PRO A 69 -1.99 11.84 0.56
N ALA A 70 -1.33 11.72 1.71
CA ALA A 70 -1.52 12.55 2.89
C ALA A 70 -0.30 12.41 3.80
N PRO A 71 -0.05 13.40 4.67
CA PRO A 71 1.00 13.25 5.66
C PRO A 71 0.64 12.17 6.69
N VAL A 72 1.66 11.45 7.14
CA VAL A 72 1.50 10.42 8.18
C VAL A 72 2.48 10.75 9.29
N PHE A 73 1.97 10.90 10.51
CA PHE A 73 2.77 11.22 11.69
C PHE A 73 2.57 10.14 12.75
N GLY A 74 3.66 9.42 13.06
CA GLY A 74 3.58 8.33 14.05
C GLY A 74 2.56 7.25 13.67
N GLY A 75 2.38 7.00 12.35
CA GLY A 75 1.40 6.04 11.84
C GLY A 75 -0.01 6.58 11.72
N VAL A 76 -0.26 7.85 12.03
CA VAL A 76 -1.61 8.44 12.04
C VAL A 76 -1.73 9.53 10.99
N ILE A 77 -2.87 9.55 10.28
CA ILE A 77 -3.17 10.56 9.27
C ILE A 77 -3.99 11.69 9.92
N PRO A 78 -3.44 12.93 9.98
CA PRO A 78 -4.17 14.04 10.62
C PRO A 78 -5.23 14.66 9.70
N TYR A 79 -5.06 14.62 8.39
CA TYR A 79 -6.05 15.12 7.43
C TYR A 79 -5.90 14.43 6.08
N MET A 80 -6.98 14.41 5.31
CA MET A 80 -7.04 13.72 4.03
C MET A 80 -7.82 14.59 3.03
N ALA A 81 -7.23 14.79 1.83
CA ALA A 81 -7.87 15.56 0.76
C ALA A 81 -8.36 14.69 -0.41
N ASN A 82 -7.60 13.64 -0.77
CA ASN A 82 -7.82 12.88 -2.01
C ASN A 82 -8.57 11.57 -1.82
N LEU A 83 -8.80 11.17 -0.58
CA LEU A 83 -9.56 9.98 -0.23
C LEU A 83 -10.69 10.37 0.73
N ASP A 84 -11.44 9.38 1.19
CA ASP A 84 -12.55 9.62 2.11
C ASP A 84 -12.08 10.19 3.45
N GLN A 85 -12.88 11.07 4.05
CA GLN A 85 -12.53 11.72 5.33
C GLN A 85 -12.44 10.75 6.49
N SER A 86 -12.96 9.55 6.37
CA SER A 86 -12.81 8.50 7.38
C SER A 86 -11.35 8.08 7.62
N TRP A 87 -10.42 8.50 6.77
CA TRP A 87 -8.99 8.29 6.98
C TRP A 87 -8.41 9.14 8.11
N VAL A 88 -9.05 10.25 8.46
CA VAL A 88 -8.54 11.14 9.51
C VAL A 88 -8.49 10.39 10.84
N ASN A 89 -7.34 10.45 11.52
CA ASN A 89 -7.04 9.76 12.78
C ASN A 89 -6.91 8.24 12.68
N VAL A 90 -6.87 7.69 11.46
CA VAL A 90 -6.60 6.26 11.27
C VAL A 90 -5.13 5.96 11.50
N ASN A 91 -4.84 4.89 12.25
CA ASN A 91 -3.50 4.34 12.34
C ASN A 91 -3.30 3.41 11.15
N VAL A 92 -2.49 3.86 10.18
CA VAL A 92 -2.30 3.13 8.92
C VAL A 92 -1.44 1.89 9.11
N ASP A 93 -0.53 1.88 10.07
CA ASP A 93 0.29 0.71 10.34
C ASP A 93 -0.59 -0.46 10.83
N GLU A 94 -1.48 -0.19 11.77
CA GLU A 94 -2.41 -1.21 12.28
C GLU A 94 -3.39 -1.68 11.20
N LEU A 95 -3.91 -0.73 10.41
CA LEU A 95 -4.84 -1.05 9.33
C LEU A 95 -4.20 -1.98 8.31
N MET A 96 -3.01 -1.63 7.83
CA MET A 96 -2.32 -2.43 6.80
C MET A 96 -1.87 -3.78 7.35
N GLU A 97 -1.37 -3.84 8.57
CA GLU A 97 -1.01 -5.11 9.20
C GLU A 97 -2.21 -6.06 9.28
N ARG A 98 -3.38 -5.53 9.66
CA ARG A 98 -4.60 -6.32 9.75
C ARG A 98 -5.03 -6.90 8.39
N TYR A 99 -4.94 -6.11 7.31
CA TYR A 99 -5.35 -6.54 5.98
C TYR A 99 -4.29 -7.34 5.23
N LEU A 100 -3.04 -6.98 5.37
CA LEU A 100 -1.95 -7.62 4.65
C LEU A 100 -1.35 -8.81 5.40
N GLY A 101 -1.66 -8.95 6.70
CA GLY A 101 -1.16 -10.04 7.52
C GLY A 101 0.31 -9.91 7.88
N ARG A 102 0.91 -8.73 7.67
CA ARG A 102 2.30 -8.44 8.00
C ARG A 102 2.50 -6.94 8.21
N ALA A 103 3.54 -6.59 8.97
CA ALA A 103 3.90 -5.19 9.17
C ALA A 103 4.33 -4.53 7.85
N VAL A 104 4.05 -3.22 7.72
CA VAL A 104 4.48 -2.40 6.58
C VAL A 104 5.50 -1.36 7.05
N VAL A 105 6.17 -0.81 6.08
CA VAL A 105 7.22 0.19 6.33
C VAL A 105 6.77 1.57 5.83
#